data_db5c00b0d3de7df0e887ffc22de1beaf
#
_entry.id   db5c00b0d3de7df0e887ffc22de1beaf
#
_cell.length_a   1.000
_cell.length_b   1.000
_cell.length_c   1.000
_cell.angle_alpha   90.00
_cell.angle_beta   90.00
_cell.angle_gamma   90.00
#
_symmetry.space_group_name_H-M   'P 1'
#
loop_
_entity.id
_entity.type
_entity.pdbx_description
1 polymer ?
#
loop_
_entity_poly.entity_id
_entity_poly.type
_entity_poly.pdbx_seq_one_letter_code
_entity_poly.pdbx_strand_id
1 'polypeptide(L)'
;MRFLGLVASQGGLFHLPENTFLKKVLQKRLSTKIFISDKPEFCGAIGAGLFAVDSDRLLERLECNALNISPKNLVILIGTNDIGLGLPTEYTLNNIKEILQRTQKLCPNTNIVLQAIYPVNSHLSIIARQMVGKRSNKKILAINEELHKIALDSKVQWLDLTKVLSDEKGRLAKEYCYDGLHLNAQGFEIVSENIIPLLK
;
A
#
# COMPACT_ATOMS: atom_id res chain seq x y z
N MET A 1 -8.92 3.75 -22.51
CA MET A 1 -8.73 2.66 -21.55
C MET A 1 -8.06 3.26 -20.32
N ARG A 2 -8.70 3.21 -19.15
CA ARG A 2 -8.15 3.84 -17.94
C ARG A 2 -7.48 2.75 -17.14
N PHE A 3 -6.17 2.76 -17.02
CA PHE A 3 -5.43 1.82 -16.16
C PHE A 3 -5.27 2.39 -14.76
N LEU A 4 -5.58 1.61 -13.75
CA LEU A 4 -5.32 1.88 -12.35
C LEU A 4 -4.15 1.00 -11.91
N GLY A 5 -3.02 1.60 -11.64
CA GLY A 5 -1.91 0.92 -10.98
C GLY A 5 -2.10 1.00 -9.48
N LEU A 6 -2.36 -0.11 -8.84
CA LEU A 6 -2.45 -0.22 -7.38
C LEU A 6 -1.22 -0.98 -6.89
N VAL A 7 -0.34 -0.29 -6.18
CA VAL A 7 0.81 -0.92 -5.52
C VAL A 7 0.51 -0.96 -4.03
N ALA A 8 0.06 -2.11 -3.55
CA ALA A 8 -0.19 -2.34 -2.14
C ALA A 8 0.82 -3.34 -1.61
N SER A 9 1.54 -3.00 -0.57
CA SER A 9 2.53 -3.87 0.03
C SER A 9 2.22 -4.20 1.49
N GLN A 10 1.05 -4.71 1.74
CA GLN A 10 0.85 -5.52 2.94
C GLN A 10 0.64 -6.96 2.48
N GLY A 11 1.63 -7.79 2.73
CA GLY A 11 1.82 -9.10 2.17
C GLY A 11 0.59 -9.99 2.11
N GLY A 12 0.50 -10.78 1.08
CA GLY A 12 -0.29 -12.00 1.05
C GLY A 12 -1.72 -11.91 0.53
N LEU A 13 -2.26 -10.74 0.24
CA LEU A 13 -3.69 -10.62 -0.06
C LEU A 13 -4.12 -11.03 -1.45
N PHE A 14 -3.20 -11.14 -2.38
CA PHE A 14 -3.53 -11.50 -3.76
C PHE A 14 -3.55 -13.01 -4.02
N HIS A 15 -3.28 -13.82 -3.01
CA HIS A 15 -3.35 -15.28 -3.11
C HIS A 15 -4.65 -15.90 -2.59
N LEU A 16 -5.56 -15.10 -2.01
CA LEU A 16 -6.84 -15.61 -1.52
C LEU A 16 -7.93 -15.44 -2.58
N PRO A 17 -8.91 -16.35 -2.67
CA PRO A 17 -10.07 -16.22 -3.57
C PRO A 17 -10.86 -14.91 -3.38
N GLU A 18 -10.66 -14.24 -2.26
CA GLU A 18 -11.27 -12.96 -1.85
C GLU A 18 -10.78 -11.75 -2.63
N ASN A 19 -9.68 -11.86 -3.38
CA ASN A 19 -9.25 -10.80 -4.31
C ASN A 19 -10.28 -10.44 -5.36
N THR A 20 -11.16 -11.37 -5.64
CA THR A 20 -12.34 -11.09 -6.44
C THR A 20 -13.26 -10.06 -5.78
N PHE A 21 -13.21 -9.89 -4.45
CA PHE A 21 -14.05 -8.92 -3.74
C PHE A 21 -13.54 -7.49 -3.99
N LEU A 22 -12.27 -7.19 -3.70
CA LEU A 22 -11.70 -5.86 -3.96
C LEU A 22 -11.81 -5.49 -5.44
N LYS A 23 -11.51 -6.43 -6.33
CA LYS A 23 -11.71 -6.25 -7.77
C LYS A 23 -13.16 -5.88 -8.10
N LYS A 24 -14.15 -6.63 -7.58
CA LYS A 24 -15.58 -6.38 -7.81
C LYS A 24 -16.01 -5.03 -7.25
N VAL A 25 -15.57 -4.67 -6.03
CA VAL A 25 -15.89 -3.37 -5.40
C VAL A 25 -15.34 -2.23 -6.24
N LEU A 26 -14.06 -2.30 -6.61
CA LEU A 26 -13.39 -1.27 -7.41
C LEU A 26 -14.01 -1.20 -8.83
N GLN A 27 -14.28 -2.34 -9.48
CA GLN A 27 -14.92 -2.35 -10.81
C GLN A 27 -16.32 -1.74 -10.77
N LYS A 28 -17.12 -2.06 -9.75
CA LYS A 28 -18.48 -1.54 -9.58
C LYS A 28 -18.49 -0.03 -9.33
N ARG A 29 -17.58 0.46 -8.48
CA ARG A 29 -17.51 1.88 -8.10
C ARG A 29 -16.84 2.78 -9.14
N LEU A 30 -15.85 2.26 -9.86
CA LEU A 30 -15.10 3.03 -10.87
C LEU A 30 -15.68 2.89 -12.28
N SER A 31 -16.70 2.05 -12.50
CA SER A 31 -17.25 1.72 -13.83
C SER A 31 -16.14 1.39 -14.85
N THR A 32 -15.08 0.73 -14.38
CA THR A 32 -13.85 0.46 -15.14
C THR A 32 -13.48 -1.00 -15.03
N LYS A 33 -13.05 -1.61 -16.13
CA LYS A 33 -12.49 -2.97 -16.09
C LYS A 33 -11.15 -2.98 -15.36
N ILE A 34 -11.08 -3.75 -14.29
CA ILE A 34 -9.85 -4.03 -13.57
C ILE A 34 -9.35 -5.39 -14.02
N PHE A 35 -8.18 -5.42 -14.60
CA PHE A 35 -7.53 -6.65 -15.01
C PHE A 35 -6.67 -7.15 -13.84
N ILE A 36 -6.93 -8.37 -13.43
CA ILE A 36 -6.01 -9.16 -12.61
C ILE A 36 -5.52 -10.25 -13.57
N SER A 37 -4.21 -10.43 -13.67
CA SER A 37 -3.63 -11.45 -14.55
C SER A 37 -4.03 -12.86 -14.13
N ASP A 38 -4.08 -13.76 -15.07
CA ASP A 38 -4.40 -15.18 -14.89
C ASP A 38 -3.27 -15.95 -14.19
N LYS A 39 -2.11 -15.30 -14.02
CA LYS A 39 -0.94 -15.84 -13.33
C LYS A 39 -0.62 -14.96 -12.13
N PRO A 40 -1.35 -15.13 -11.02
CA PRO A 40 -1.17 -14.30 -9.83
C PRO A 40 0.25 -14.36 -9.23
N GLU A 41 0.97 -15.46 -9.45
CA GLU A 41 2.38 -15.60 -9.10
C GLU A 41 3.30 -14.66 -9.91
N PHE A 42 2.86 -14.20 -11.08
CA PHE A 42 3.53 -13.18 -11.89
C PHE A 42 2.87 -11.81 -11.81
N CYS A 43 1.63 -11.75 -11.38
CA CYS A 43 0.94 -10.49 -11.08
C CYS A 43 1.39 -9.82 -9.82
N GLY A 44 2.02 -10.60 -9.03
CA GLY A 44 3.01 -10.13 -8.18
C GLY A 44 3.93 -9.15 -8.85
N ALA A 45 4.14 -9.32 -10.10
CA ALA A 45 4.94 -8.44 -10.91
C ALA A 45 4.17 -7.31 -11.58
N ILE A 46 2.87 -7.33 -11.68
CA ILE A 46 2.13 -6.35 -12.49
C ILE A 46 1.29 -5.39 -11.65
N GLY A 47 1.18 -5.59 -10.40
CA GLY A 47 0.39 -4.70 -9.59
C GLY A 47 0.45 -5.07 -8.19
N ALA A 48 1.49 -5.08 -7.57
CA ALA A 48 1.62 -5.41 -6.25
C ALA A 48 1.83 -6.74 -5.83
N GLY A 49 2.00 -7.50 -6.72
CA GLY A 49 2.45 -8.74 -6.36
C GLY A 49 3.64 -8.70 -5.66
N LEU A 50 3.66 -8.07 -5.14
CA LEU A 50 4.84 -7.94 -4.67
C LEU A 50 4.74 -8.45 -3.28
N PHE A 51 4.62 -9.73 -3.22
CA PHE A 51 4.81 -10.52 -2.06
C PHE A 51 5.84 -9.85 -1.16
N ALA A 52 5.40 -9.37 -0.01
CA ALA A 52 6.28 -8.88 1.02
C ALA A 52 7.44 -8.02 0.48
N VAL A 53 7.13 -7.07 -0.39
CA VAL A 53 8.13 -6.18 -0.95
C VAL A 53 8.50 -5.15 0.08
N ASP A 54 9.77 -4.99 0.28
CA ASP A 54 10.35 -3.81 0.89
C ASP A 54 10.49 -2.67 -0.14
N SER A 55 10.86 -1.50 0.31
CA SER A 55 10.96 -0.32 -0.53
C SER A 55 12.02 -0.45 -1.63
N ASP A 56 13.08 -1.19 -1.38
CA ASP A 56 14.15 -1.44 -2.34
C ASP A 56 13.69 -2.27 -3.53
N ARG A 57 13.02 -3.37 -3.26
CA ARG A 57 12.48 -4.24 -4.31
C ARG A 57 11.37 -3.57 -5.12
N LEU A 58 10.60 -2.68 -4.51
CA LEU A 58 9.65 -1.86 -5.26
C LEU A 58 10.40 -0.92 -6.20
N LEU A 59 11.44 -0.27 -5.71
CA LEU A 59 12.28 0.64 -6.51
C LEU A 59 12.92 -0.08 -7.71
N GLU A 60 13.49 -1.27 -7.50
CA GLU A 60 14.09 -2.08 -8.57
C GLU A 60 13.09 -2.44 -9.68
N ARG A 61 11.83 -2.65 -9.34
CA ARG A 61 10.79 -3.12 -10.26
C ARG A 61 9.85 -2.03 -10.76
N LEU A 62 10.02 -0.82 -10.27
CA LEU A 62 9.09 0.28 -10.52
C LEU A 62 8.85 0.51 -12.02
N GLU A 63 9.92 0.58 -12.80
CA GLU A 63 9.83 0.88 -14.22
C GLU A 63 9.16 -0.26 -15.01
N CYS A 64 9.63 -1.49 -14.82
CA CYS A 64 9.11 -2.63 -15.59
C CYS A 64 7.70 -3.08 -15.15
N ASN A 65 7.30 -2.84 -13.92
CA ASN A 65 6.04 -3.34 -13.38
C ASN A 65 4.94 -2.30 -13.29
N ALA A 66 5.27 -1.03 -13.24
CA ALA A 66 4.29 0.03 -13.05
C ALA A 66 4.40 1.15 -14.09
N LEU A 67 5.59 1.66 -14.37
CA LEU A 67 5.74 2.84 -15.20
C LEU A 67 5.73 2.56 -16.70
N ASN A 68 6.07 1.35 -17.13
CA ASN A 68 6.04 0.94 -18.54
C ASN A 68 4.66 1.04 -19.20
N ILE A 69 3.58 1.06 -18.40
CA ILE A 69 2.20 1.22 -18.90
C ILE A 69 1.70 2.66 -18.80
N SER A 70 2.53 3.60 -18.35
CA SER A 70 2.16 5.01 -18.14
C SER A 70 0.83 5.15 -17.38
N PRO A 71 0.74 4.71 -16.13
CA PRO A 71 -0.52 4.62 -15.41
C PRO A 71 -1.13 6.01 -15.22
N LYS A 72 -2.44 6.14 -15.33
CA LYS A 72 -3.14 7.39 -15.03
C LYS A 72 -3.09 7.72 -13.53
N ASN A 73 -3.21 6.70 -12.70
CA ASN A 73 -3.13 6.81 -11.24
C ASN A 73 -2.17 5.76 -10.70
N LEU A 74 -1.29 6.15 -9.80
CA LEU A 74 -0.38 5.29 -9.05
C LEU A 74 -0.62 5.49 -7.55
N VAL A 75 -1.08 4.45 -6.88
CA VAL A 75 -1.29 4.45 -5.42
C VAL A 75 -0.16 3.67 -4.78
N ILE A 76 0.56 4.28 -3.86
CA ILE A 76 1.75 3.72 -3.21
C ILE A 76 1.48 3.53 -1.73
N LEU A 77 1.59 2.30 -1.25
CA LEU A 77 1.62 1.93 0.17
C LEU A 77 2.80 0.98 0.38
N ILE A 78 3.85 1.47 1.03
CA ILE A 78 5.12 0.76 1.19
C ILE A 78 5.79 1.12 2.52
N GLY A 79 6.70 0.30 3.02
CA GLY A 79 7.52 0.57 4.21
C GLY A 79 7.19 -0.31 5.43
N THR A 80 6.02 -0.96 5.46
CA THR A 80 5.70 -1.85 6.59
C THR A 80 6.66 -3.03 6.69
N ASN A 81 7.13 -3.55 5.56
CA ASN A 81 8.08 -4.67 5.53
C ASN A 81 9.50 -4.22 5.88
N ASP A 82 9.87 -3.02 5.48
CA ASP A 82 11.13 -2.40 5.91
C ASP A 82 11.23 -2.33 7.43
N ILE A 83 10.16 -1.88 8.09
CA ILE A 83 10.05 -1.87 9.56
C ILE A 83 10.16 -3.30 10.13
N GLY A 84 9.45 -4.25 9.50
CA GLY A 84 9.44 -5.65 9.90
C GLY A 84 10.82 -6.32 9.80
N LEU A 85 11.58 -5.98 8.78
CA LEU A 85 12.97 -6.42 8.59
C LEU A 85 13.93 -5.68 9.54
N GLY A 86 13.52 -4.55 10.09
CA GLY A 86 14.34 -3.72 10.96
C GLY A 86 15.30 -2.82 10.21
N LEU A 87 14.97 -2.48 8.97
CA LEU A 87 15.78 -1.55 8.16
C LEU A 87 15.75 -0.15 8.78
N PRO A 88 16.80 0.66 8.55
CA PRO A 88 16.83 2.05 8.99
C PRO A 88 15.70 2.86 8.35
N THR A 89 15.06 3.73 9.12
CA THR A 89 13.99 4.61 8.62
C THR A 89 14.45 5.45 7.43
N GLU A 90 15.65 6.01 7.50
CA GLU A 90 16.22 6.83 6.44
C GLU A 90 16.36 6.06 5.11
N TYR A 91 16.73 4.78 5.16
CA TYR A 91 16.78 3.92 3.99
C TYR A 91 15.43 3.84 3.29
N THR A 92 14.38 3.53 4.06
CA THR A 92 13.00 3.47 3.54
C THR A 92 12.55 4.80 2.94
N LEU A 93 12.82 5.91 3.63
CA LEU A 93 12.42 7.25 3.17
C LEU A 93 13.15 7.65 1.88
N ASN A 94 14.44 7.32 1.75
CA ASN A 94 15.22 7.61 0.55
C ASN A 94 14.69 6.81 -0.65
N ASN A 95 14.38 5.53 -0.47
CA ASN A 95 13.81 4.71 -1.53
C ASN A 95 12.44 5.26 -1.98
N ILE A 96 11.60 5.71 -1.04
CA ILE A 96 10.30 6.30 -1.39
C ILE A 96 10.48 7.62 -2.15
N LYS A 97 11.40 8.49 -1.75
CA LYS A 97 11.74 9.71 -2.51
C LYS A 97 12.16 9.37 -3.95
N GLU A 98 13.03 8.39 -4.11
CA GLU A 98 13.49 7.95 -5.43
C GLU A 98 12.33 7.37 -6.28
N ILE A 99 11.43 6.59 -5.68
CA ILE A 99 10.22 6.07 -6.34
C ILE A 99 9.37 7.23 -6.88
N LEU A 100 9.13 8.26 -6.07
CA LEU A 100 8.35 9.42 -6.48
C LEU A 100 9.04 10.20 -7.60
N GLN A 101 10.35 10.46 -7.47
CA GLN A 101 11.14 11.19 -8.47
C GLN A 101 11.16 10.46 -9.81
N ARG A 102 11.41 9.14 -9.81
CA ARG A 102 11.38 8.34 -11.05
C ARG A 102 10.00 8.33 -11.68
N THR A 103 8.95 8.18 -10.87
CA THR A 103 7.58 8.22 -11.37
C THR A 103 7.27 9.55 -12.03
N GLN A 104 7.57 10.66 -11.37
CA GLN A 104 7.34 12.00 -11.92
C GLN A 104 8.15 12.30 -13.19
N LYS A 105 9.37 11.78 -13.25
CA LYS A 105 10.26 11.92 -14.42
C LYS A 105 9.77 11.12 -15.62
N LEU A 106 9.39 9.85 -15.41
CA LEU A 106 9.03 8.92 -16.50
C LEU A 106 7.56 9.00 -16.89
N CYS A 107 6.69 9.35 -15.94
CA CYS A 107 5.24 9.43 -16.14
C CYS A 107 4.70 10.73 -15.54
N PRO A 108 5.03 11.90 -16.12
CA PRO A 108 4.73 13.23 -15.55
C PRO A 108 3.23 13.52 -15.39
N ASN A 109 2.38 12.81 -16.13
CA ASN A 109 0.93 12.97 -16.07
C ASN A 109 0.25 11.99 -15.11
N THR A 110 1.02 11.13 -14.43
CA THR A 110 0.50 10.19 -13.46
C THR A 110 0.08 10.92 -12.18
N ASN A 111 -1.18 10.72 -11.78
CA ASN A 111 -1.66 11.12 -10.48
C ASN A 111 -1.13 10.17 -9.42
N ILE A 112 -0.31 10.66 -8.49
CA ILE A 112 0.32 9.84 -7.45
C ILE A 112 -0.38 10.06 -6.12
N VAL A 113 -0.77 8.97 -5.46
CA VAL A 113 -1.31 8.96 -4.10
C VAL A 113 -0.37 8.15 -3.22
N LEU A 114 0.35 8.82 -2.32
CA LEU A 114 1.17 8.17 -1.30
C LEU A 114 0.32 7.96 -0.05
N GLN A 115 0.28 6.73 0.45
CA GLN A 115 -0.47 6.39 1.66
C GLN A 115 0.43 6.30 2.88
N ALA A 116 -0.13 6.67 4.04
CA ALA A 116 0.42 6.34 5.34
C ALA A 116 0.49 4.82 5.52
N ILE A 117 1.54 4.33 6.15
CA ILE A 117 1.66 2.94 6.60
C ILE A 117 0.60 2.69 7.67
N TYR A 118 -0.18 1.61 7.51
CA TYR A 118 -1.28 1.32 8.42
C TYR A 118 -0.79 0.85 9.78
N PRO A 119 -1.59 1.07 10.84
CA PRO A 119 -1.28 0.58 12.16
C PRO A 119 -1.24 -0.94 12.20
N VAL A 120 -0.66 -1.50 13.25
CA VAL A 120 -0.59 -2.94 13.51
C VAL A 120 -1.15 -3.27 14.89
N ASN A 121 -1.53 -4.53 15.11
CA ASN A 121 -2.05 -4.99 16.41
C ASN A 121 -1.50 -6.35 16.81
N SER A 122 -0.39 -6.35 17.53
CA SER A 122 0.25 -7.58 18.06
C SER A 122 -0.49 -8.22 19.25
N HIS A 123 -1.56 -7.57 19.74
CA HIS A 123 -2.28 -8.03 20.94
C HIS A 123 -3.49 -8.91 20.64
N LEU A 124 -3.85 -9.10 19.38
CA LEU A 124 -5.03 -9.89 19.00
C LEU A 124 -4.87 -11.39 19.33
N SER A 125 -3.67 -11.93 19.11
CA SER A 125 -3.37 -13.34 19.33
C SER A 125 -1.85 -13.60 19.35
N ILE A 126 -1.45 -14.84 19.66
CA ILE A 126 -0.06 -15.29 19.52
C ILE A 126 0.39 -15.19 18.06
N ILE A 127 -0.49 -15.58 17.12
CA ILE A 127 -0.22 -15.48 15.68
C ILE A 127 -0.02 -14.02 15.29
N ALA A 128 -0.89 -13.11 15.75
CA ALA A 128 -0.74 -11.68 15.49
C ALA A 128 0.60 -11.12 15.97
N ARG A 129 1.05 -11.56 17.15
CA ARG A 129 2.37 -11.17 17.66
C ARG A 129 3.51 -11.60 16.72
N GLN A 130 3.42 -12.81 16.18
CA GLN A 130 4.41 -13.33 15.24
C GLN A 130 4.36 -12.58 13.90
N MET A 131 3.16 -12.35 13.37
CA MET A 131 2.97 -11.65 12.09
C MET A 131 3.41 -10.19 12.16
N VAL A 132 3.05 -9.49 13.22
CA VAL A 132 3.48 -8.10 13.45
C VAL A 132 4.99 -8.00 13.63
N GLY A 133 5.60 -8.95 14.35
CA GLY A 133 7.04 -9.04 14.52
C GLY A 133 7.66 -7.77 15.14
N LYS A 134 8.66 -7.20 14.49
CA LYS A 134 9.38 -5.98 14.95
C LYS A 134 8.63 -4.68 14.72
N ARG A 135 7.46 -4.70 14.08
CA ARG A 135 6.68 -3.50 13.79
C ARG A 135 6.09 -2.93 15.07
N SER A 136 6.10 -1.62 15.20
CA SER A 136 5.42 -0.93 16.30
C SER A 136 4.72 0.32 15.80
N ASN A 137 3.55 0.63 16.36
CA ASN A 137 2.80 1.82 15.96
C ASN A 137 3.57 3.11 16.21
N LYS A 138 4.43 3.15 17.25
CA LYS A 138 5.32 4.29 17.48
C LYS A 138 6.27 4.54 16.30
N LYS A 139 6.90 3.48 15.76
CA LYS A 139 7.77 3.61 14.58
C LYS A 139 6.97 3.95 13.33
N ILE A 140 5.80 3.34 13.14
CA ILE A 140 4.92 3.61 12.02
C ILE A 140 4.52 5.08 11.99
N LEU A 141 4.07 5.64 13.13
CA LEU A 141 3.69 7.04 13.21
C LEU A 141 4.87 7.98 12.89
N ALA A 142 6.05 7.73 13.46
CA ALA A 142 7.23 8.53 13.16
C ALA A 142 7.62 8.51 11.67
N ILE A 143 7.53 7.34 11.01
CA ILE A 143 7.79 7.24 9.58
C ILE A 143 6.69 7.96 8.78
N ASN A 144 5.43 7.84 9.18
CA ASN A 144 4.32 8.49 8.49
C ASN A 144 4.42 10.02 8.55
N GLU A 145 4.91 10.59 9.64
CA GLU A 145 5.19 12.03 9.73
C GLU A 145 6.21 12.47 8.67
N GLU A 146 7.28 11.70 8.47
CA GLU A 146 8.27 12.00 7.43
C GLU A 146 7.73 11.73 6.02
N LEU A 147 6.93 10.67 5.83
CA LEU A 147 6.28 10.39 4.54
C LEU A 147 5.31 11.50 4.14
N HIS A 148 4.59 12.08 5.10
CA HIS A 148 3.72 13.23 4.84
C HIS A 148 4.53 14.45 4.35
N LYS A 149 5.68 14.76 4.98
CA LYS A 149 6.57 15.83 4.50
C LYS A 149 7.06 15.55 3.08
N ILE A 150 7.49 14.30 2.80
CA ILE A 150 7.91 13.89 1.46
C ILE A 150 6.78 14.07 0.44
N ALA A 151 5.54 13.72 0.79
CA ALA A 151 4.40 13.89 -0.09
C ALA A 151 4.16 15.39 -0.42
N LEU A 152 4.24 16.26 0.58
CA LEU A 152 4.13 17.72 0.40
C LEU A 152 5.24 18.27 -0.49
N ASP A 153 6.49 17.94 -0.20
CA ASP A 153 7.66 18.40 -0.96
C ASP A 153 7.61 17.92 -2.42
N SER A 154 7.17 16.68 -2.63
CA SER A 154 7.01 16.07 -3.96
C SER A 154 5.72 16.50 -4.67
N LYS A 155 4.83 17.26 -4.02
CA LYS A 155 3.52 17.70 -4.54
C LYS A 155 2.64 16.53 -5.01
N VAL A 156 2.66 15.42 -4.28
CA VAL A 156 1.79 14.27 -4.51
C VAL A 156 0.67 14.24 -3.48
N GLN A 157 -0.42 13.52 -3.80
CA GLN A 157 -1.52 13.38 -2.86
C GLN A 157 -1.11 12.50 -1.67
N TRP A 158 -1.50 12.91 -0.47
CA TRP A 158 -1.32 12.15 0.76
C TRP A 158 -2.63 11.57 1.25
N LEU A 159 -2.63 10.29 1.61
CA LEU A 159 -3.79 9.62 2.20
C LEU A 159 -3.38 8.96 3.52
N ASP A 160 -3.93 9.46 4.61
CA ASP A 160 -3.73 8.88 5.94
C ASP A 160 -5.01 8.23 6.45
N LEU A 161 -5.00 6.92 6.55
CA LEU A 161 -6.08 6.10 7.10
C LEU A 161 -5.75 5.52 8.48
N THR A 162 -4.66 5.95 9.11
CA THR A 162 -4.23 5.40 10.39
C THR A 162 -5.31 5.52 11.45
N LYS A 163 -5.96 6.68 11.55
CA LYS A 163 -7.03 6.93 12.52
C LYS A 163 -8.28 6.10 12.23
N VAL A 164 -8.67 6.01 10.96
CA VAL A 164 -9.90 5.30 10.54
C VAL A 164 -9.78 3.79 10.75
N LEU A 165 -8.57 3.25 10.55
CA LEU A 165 -8.28 1.84 10.72
C LEU A 165 -7.90 1.45 12.16
N SER A 166 -7.83 2.41 13.09
CA SER A 166 -7.40 2.17 14.47
C SER A 166 -8.56 1.95 15.44
N ASP A 167 -8.27 1.13 16.46
CA ASP A 167 -9.06 1.06 17.68
C ASP A 167 -8.78 2.31 18.56
N GLU A 168 -9.50 2.43 19.71
CA GLU A 168 -9.32 3.51 20.69
C GLU A 168 -7.90 3.61 21.26
N LYS A 169 -7.09 2.56 21.12
CA LYS A 169 -5.69 2.51 21.58
C LYS A 169 -4.69 2.77 20.45
N GLY A 170 -5.15 3.22 19.28
CA GLY A 170 -4.30 3.49 18.13
C GLY A 170 -3.70 2.24 17.48
N ARG A 171 -4.30 1.07 17.65
CA ARG A 171 -3.87 -0.20 17.06
C ARG A 171 -4.83 -0.57 15.94
N LEU A 172 -4.35 -1.32 14.94
CA LEU A 172 -5.23 -1.83 13.89
C LEU A 172 -6.44 -2.53 14.50
N ALA A 173 -7.62 -2.02 14.17
CA ALA A 173 -8.86 -2.48 14.76
C ALA A 173 -9.14 -3.93 14.33
N LYS A 174 -9.64 -4.74 15.26
CA LYS A 174 -9.88 -6.17 15.07
C LYS A 174 -10.86 -6.46 13.93
N GLU A 175 -11.85 -5.62 13.76
CA GLU A 175 -12.87 -5.72 12.70
C GLU A 175 -12.29 -5.50 11.30
N TYR A 176 -11.12 -4.87 11.17
CA TYR A 176 -10.51 -4.53 9.88
C TYR A 176 -9.32 -5.41 9.50
N CYS A 177 -8.98 -6.41 10.32
CA CYS A 177 -7.82 -7.25 10.02
C CYS A 177 -8.04 -8.74 10.33
N TYR A 178 -7.19 -9.58 9.75
CA TYR A 178 -7.16 -11.02 10.03
C TYR A 178 -6.22 -11.37 11.18
N ASP A 179 -5.03 -10.79 11.18
CA ASP A 179 -3.89 -11.23 11.97
C ASP A 179 -3.12 -10.08 12.63
N GLY A 180 -3.74 -8.91 12.72
CA GLY A 180 -3.14 -7.72 13.29
C GLY A 180 -2.15 -6.98 12.38
N LEU A 181 -1.96 -7.47 11.15
CA LEU A 181 -1.11 -6.86 10.12
C LEU A 181 -1.86 -6.69 8.80
N HIS A 182 -2.57 -7.72 8.34
CA HIS A 182 -3.24 -7.73 7.05
C HIS A 182 -4.71 -7.35 7.18
N LEU A 183 -5.16 -6.44 6.30
CA LEU A 183 -6.57 -6.05 6.26
C LEU A 183 -7.46 -7.19 5.77
N ASN A 184 -8.64 -7.28 6.33
CA ASN A 184 -9.74 -8.11 5.83
C ASN A 184 -10.61 -7.35 4.83
N ALA A 185 -11.72 -7.96 4.37
CA ALA A 185 -12.62 -7.35 3.41
C ALA A 185 -13.18 -6.00 3.87
N GLN A 186 -13.55 -5.86 5.15
CA GLN A 186 -14.05 -4.60 5.71
C GLN A 186 -12.98 -3.52 5.73
N GLY A 187 -11.75 -3.86 6.14
CA GLY A 187 -10.61 -2.93 6.09
C GLY A 187 -10.33 -2.44 4.66
N PHE A 188 -10.41 -3.33 3.66
CA PHE A 188 -10.26 -2.93 2.26
C PHE A 188 -11.43 -2.10 1.73
N GLU A 189 -12.62 -2.29 2.24
CA GLU A 189 -13.77 -1.43 1.89
C GLU A 189 -13.51 0.01 2.34
N ILE A 190 -13.08 0.21 3.60
CA ILE A 190 -12.67 1.52 4.11
C ILE A 190 -11.58 2.15 3.23
N VAL A 191 -10.54 1.39 2.91
CA VAL A 191 -9.46 1.88 2.05
C VAL A 191 -9.99 2.31 0.69
N SER A 192 -10.83 1.49 0.05
CA SER A 192 -11.38 1.79 -1.27
C SER A 192 -12.25 3.05 -1.28
N GLU A 193 -13.08 3.24 -0.25
CA GLU A 193 -13.93 4.42 -0.09
C GLU A 193 -13.14 5.72 -0.02
N ASN A 194 -11.96 5.66 0.58
CA ASN A 194 -11.10 6.84 0.75
C ASN A 194 -10.13 7.06 -0.42
N ILE A 195 -9.74 6.01 -1.15
CA ILE A 195 -8.87 6.15 -2.33
C ILE A 195 -9.65 6.64 -3.55
N ILE A 196 -10.86 6.10 -3.79
CA ILE A 196 -11.63 6.38 -5.00
C ILE A 196 -11.80 7.88 -5.29
N PRO A 197 -12.12 8.75 -4.32
CA PRO A 197 -12.25 10.19 -4.55
C PRO A 197 -10.95 10.87 -5.01
N LEU A 198 -9.80 10.25 -4.75
CA LEU A 198 -8.48 10.80 -5.10
C LEU A 198 -8.03 10.40 -6.52
N LEU A 199 -8.73 9.49 -7.16
CA LEU A 199 -8.39 9.01 -8.50
C LEU A 199 -8.96 9.95 -9.57
N LYS A 200 -8.16 10.24 -10.59
CA LYS A 200 -8.50 11.17 -11.69
C LYS A 200 -8.86 10.43 -12.97
#